data_c5e2835ff672a938a982fa9d3a431c7d
#
_entry.id   c5e2835ff672a938a982fa9d3a431c7d
#
_cell.length_a   1.000
_cell.length_b   1.000
_cell.length_c   1.000
_cell.angle_alpha   90.00
_cell.angle_beta   90.00
_cell.angle_gamma   90.00
#
_symmetry.space_group_name_H-M   'P 1'
#
loop_
_entity.id
_entity.type
_entity.pdbx_description
1 polymer ?
#
loop_
_entity_poly.entity_id
_entity_poly.type
_entity_poly.pdbx_seq_one_letter_code
_entity_poly.pdbx_strand_id
1 'polypeptide(L)'
;LSIAEKFGLDGNSILWANDRLADNPDFLQIGQELIILPVDGAYHTVAKGETLASIAAKYKVDPEAISSYKGNELEPPYHLTAGQKLIIPGGVKPYVPKRVEVASAPVPQDAKRGTGTFVWPMSGQLSQRYWAGHLAIDIAAPKGRTIVAADSGYVSYVQVSNTGYGRMVLIDHGNGFQTRYAHLSVISVELGQSVGRGEPIGQCGSTGNSTGPHLHFEVIRGGSRLNPLNYLP
;
A
#
# COMPACT_ATOMS: atom_id res chain seq x y z
N LEU A 1 17.15 9.18 -4.87
CA LEU A 1 16.52 9.02 -6.20
C LEU A 1 15.71 7.74 -6.19
N SER A 2 14.42 7.82 -6.53
CA SER A 2 13.59 6.63 -6.67
C SER A 2 14.06 5.81 -7.88
N ILE A 3 13.76 4.49 -7.90
CA ILE A 3 14.09 3.65 -9.05
C ILE A 3 13.45 4.21 -10.32
N ALA A 4 12.21 4.68 -10.24
CA ALA A 4 11.50 5.28 -11.37
C ALA A 4 12.24 6.49 -11.96
N GLU A 5 12.67 7.43 -11.11
CA GLU A 5 13.46 8.60 -11.55
C GLU A 5 14.75 8.20 -12.28
N LYS A 6 15.43 7.14 -11.82
CA LYS A 6 16.65 6.65 -12.47
C LYS A 6 16.41 6.20 -13.92
N PHE A 7 15.22 5.70 -14.23
CA PHE A 7 14.85 5.20 -15.55
C PHE A 7 13.93 6.16 -16.32
N GLY A 8 13.63 7.35 -15.76
CA GLY A 8 12.76 8.35 -16.39
C GLY A 8 11.31 7.91 -16.49
N LEU A 9 10.84 7.07 -15.56
CA LEU A 9 9.50 6.51 -15.53
C LEU A 9 8.68 7.05 -14.36
N ASP A 10 7.36 7.00 -14.49
CA ASP A 10 6.45 7.15 -13.36
C ASP A 10 6.57 5.96 -12.40
N GLY A 11 6.48 6.21 -11.09
CA GLY A 11 6.57 5.16 -10.07
C GLY A 11 5.51 4.07 -10.23
N ASN A 12 4.33 4.42 -10.74
CA ASN A 12 3.26 3.46 -11.01
C ASN A 12 3.64 2.48 -12.14
N SER A 13 4.41 2.91 -13.13
CA SER A 13 4.88 2.04 -14.23
C SER A 13 5.74 0.90 -13.70
N ILE A 14 6.60 1.16 -12.70
CA ILE A 14 7.38 0.13 -12.02
C ILE A 14 6.47 -0.86 -11.28
N LEU A 15 5.48 -0.34 -10.54
CA LEU A 15 4.55 -1.18 -9.79
C LEU A 15 3.67 -2.04 -10.70
N TRP A 16 3.14 -1.44 -11.78
CA TRP A 16 2.24 -2.13 -12.70
C TRP A 16 2.94 -3.16 -13.57
N ALA A 17 4.26 -3.09 -13.66
CA ALA A 17 5.08 -4.11 -14.30
C ALA A 17 5.46 -5.28 -13.36
N ASN A 18 5.35 -5.08 -12.05
CA ASN A 18 5.82 -6.02 -11.03
C ASN A 18 4.70 -6.37 -10.04
N ASP A 19 3.91 -7.41 -10.32
CA ASP A 19 2.72 -7.76 -9.51
C ASP A 19 3.02 -7.96 -8.02
N ARG A 20 4.15 -8.59 -7.68
CA ARG A 20 4.56 -8.77 -6.28
C ARG A 20 4.84 -7.45 -5.57
N LEU A 21 5.36 -6.46 -6.29
CA LEU A 21 5.62 -5.13 -5.76
C LEU A 21 4.31 -4.32 -5.69
N ALA A 22 3.42 -4.48 -6.68
CA ALA A 22 2.10 -3.85 -6.67
C ALA A 22 1.23 -4.32 -5.49
N ASP A 23 1.38 -5.58 -5.08
CA ASP A 23 0.68 -6.15 -3.91
C ASP A 23 1.18 -5.56 -2.58
N ASN A 24 2.47 -5.20 -2.52
CA ASN A 24 3.09 -4.65 -1.32
C ASN A 24 4.37 -3.84 -1.66
N PRO A 25 4.22 -2.57 -2.05
CA PRO A 25 5.33 -1.74 -2.52
C PRO A 25 6.42 -1.51 -1.46
N ASP A 26 6.07 -1.64 -0.17
CA ASP A 26 7.01 -1.48 0.94
C ASP A 26 7.93 -2.71 1.14
N PHE A 27 7.73 -3.78 0.34
CA PHE A 27 8.51 -5.03 0.44
C PHE A 27 9.61 -5.18 -0.63
N LEU A 28 10.08 -4.10 -1.21
CA LEU A 28 11.23 -4.17 -2.10
C LEU A 28 12.48 -4.64 -1.34
N GLN A 29 13.06 -5.75 -1.79
CA GLN A 29 14.24 -6.36 -1.15
C GLN A 29 15.50 -6.13 -1.97
N ILE A 30 16.64 -5.99 -1.28
CA ILE A 30 17.94 -5.93 -1.94
C ILE A 30 18.18 -7.25 -2.70
N GLY A 31 18.53 -7.14 -3.99
CA GLY A 31 18.72 -8.31 -4.87
C GLY A 31 17.45 -8.79 -5.57
N GLN A 32 16.30 -8.15 -5.34
CA GLN A 32 15.07 -8.44 -6.07
C GLN A 32 15.19 -7.96 -7.52
N GLU A 33 14.89 -8.84 -8.47
CA GLU A 33 14.77 -8.46 -9.89
C GLU A 33 13.47 -7.73 -10.14
N LEU A 34 13.56 -6.63 -10.89
CA LEU A 34 12.42 -5.82 -11.30
C LEU A 34 12.32 -5.75 -12.82
N ILE A 35 11.11 -5.85 -13.33
CA ILE A 35 10.79 -5.52 -14.72
C ILE A 35 10.71 -4.01 -14.84
N ILE A 36 11.58 -3.43 -15.65
CA ILE A 36 11.58 -2.00 -15.97
C ILE A 36 11.08 -1.86 -17.40
N LEU A 37 9.96 -1.20 -17.58
CA LEU A 37 9.41 -0.95 -18.90
C LEU A 37 10.22 0.13 -19.65
N PRO A 38 10.29 0.09 -20.96
CA PRO A 38 10.98 1.11 -21.75
C PRO A 38 10.16 2.41 -21.92
N VAL A 39 8.87 2.39 -21.53
CA VAL A 39 7.95 3.54 -21.58
C VAL A 39 7.00 3.47 -20.39
N ASP A 40 6.41 4.60 -20.03
CA ASP A 40 5.36 4.62 -19.02
C ASP A 40 4.15 3.81 -19.45
N GLY A 41 3.58 3.04 -18.49
CA GLY A 41 2.44 2.20 -18.74
C GLY A 41 2.37 0.95 -17.85
N ALA A 42 1.70 -0.08 -18.33
CA ALA A 42 1.53 -1.34 -17.61
C ALA A 42 2.10 -2.53 -18.37
N TYR A 43 2.36 -3.62 -17.67
CA TYR A 43 2.75 -4.91 -18.23
C TYR A 43 1.63 -5.90 -18.03
N HIS A 44 1.19 -6.55 -19.12
CA HIS A 44 0.06 -7.46 -19.11
C HIS A 44 0.44 -8.83 -19.63
N THR A 45 0.02 -9.88 -18.92
CA THR A 45 0.07 -11.23 -19.42
C THR A 45 -1.31 -11.62 -19.91
N VAL A 46 -1.42 -11.92 -21.20
CA VAL A 46 -2.68 -12.24 -21.87
C VAL A 46 -3.30 -13.49 -21.25
N ALA A 47 -4.55 -13.39 -20.80
CA ALA A 47 -5.32 -14.52 -20.31
C ALA A 47 -6.07 -15.21 -21.47
N LYS A 48 -6.52 -16.44 -21.25
CA LYS A 48 -7.26 -17.19 -22.27
C LYS A 48 -8.55 -16.46 -22.65
N GLY A 49 -8.70 -16.16 -23.93
CA GLY A 49 -9.89 -15.49 -24.48
C GLY A 49 -9.89 -13.95 -24.40
N GLU A 50 -8.83 -13.34 -23.86
CA GLU A 50 -8.70 -11.88 -23.95
C GLU A 50 -8.42 -11.44 -25.39
N THR A 51 -8.93 -10.28 -25.73
CA THR A 51 -8.74 -9.61 -27.02
C THR A 51 -8.00 -8.28 -26.80
N LEU A 52 -7.41 -7.75 -27.87
CA LEU A 52 -6.77 -6.43 -27.81
C LEU A 52 -7.72 -5.35 -27.29
N ALA A 53 -9.00 -5.37 -27.74
CA ALA A 53 -10.01 -4.43 -27.29
C ALA A 53 -10.35 -4.59 -25.80
N SER A 54 -10.46 -5.83 -25.29
CA SER A 54 -10.73 -6.08 -23.87
C SER A 54 -9.56 -5.63 -22.97
N ILE A 55 -8.33 -5.85 -23.42
CA ILE A 55 -7.13 -5.41 -22.71
C ILE A 55 -7.05 -3.87 -22.72
N ALA A 56 -7.25 -3.22 -23.86
CA ALA A 56 -7.24 -1.78 -23.97
C ALA A 56 -8.28 -1.11 -23.04
N ALA A 57 -9.51 -1.64 -23.02
CA ALA A 57 -10.57 -1.18 -22.11
C ALA A 57 -10.17 -1.34 -20.63
N LYS A 58 -9.54 -2.47 -20.26
CA LYS A 58 -9.07 -2.75 -18.90
C LYS A 58 -8.04 -1.71 -18.42
N TYR A 59 -7.13 -1.30 -19.29
CA TYR A 59 -6.06 -0.36 -18.99
C TYR A 59 -6.36 1.09 -19.37
N LYS A 60 -7.56 1.38 -19.88
CA LYS A 60 -8.05 2.69 -20.28
C LYS A 60 -7.20 3.37 -21.36
N VAL A 61 -6.78 2.61 -22.35
CA VAL A 61 -6.04 3.08 -23.52
C VAL A 61 -6.79 2.74 -24.81
N ASP A 62 -6.36 3.35 -25.92
CA ASP A 62 -6.80 2.95 -27.24
C ASP A 62 -6.13 1.62 -27.64
N PRO A 63 -6.84 0.66 -28.26
CA PRO A 63 -6.25 -0.57 -28.79
C PRO A 63 -5.06 -0.33 -29.73
N GLU A 64 -5.06 0.76 -30.47
CA GLU A 64 -3.97 1.14 -31.35
C GLU A 64 -2.68 1.46 -30.57
N ALA A 65 -2.78 2.03 -29.38
CA ALA A 65 -1.61 2.27 -28.51
C ALA A 65 -0.86 0.97 -28.17
N ILE A 66 -1.57 -0.14 -28.09
CA ILE A 66 -0.98 -1.46 -27.82
C ILE A 66 -0.46 -2.09 -29.11
N SER A 67 -1.26 -2.06 -30.18
CA SER A 67 -0.91 -2.73 -31.45
C SER A 67 0.19 -2.05 -32.23
N SER A 68 0.26 -0.72 -32.18
CA SER A 68 1.31 0.07 -32.84
C SER A 68 2.64 0.11 -32.09
N TYR A 69 2.65 -0.32 -30.82
CA TYR A 69 3.88 -0.33 -30.04
C TYR A 69 4.82 -1.45 -30.53
N LYS A 70 5.94 -1.06 -31.13
CA LYS A 70 6.89 -1.99 -31.76
C LYS A 70 7.39 -3.10 -30.84
N GLY A 71 7.52 -2.82 -29.54
CA GLY A 71 7.97 -3.81 -28.56
C GLY A 71 6.98 -4.94 -28.28
N ASN A 72 5.75 -4.86 -28.78
CA ASN A 72 4.75 -5.92 -28.70
C ASN A 72 4.76 -6.88 -29.87
N GLU A 73 5.44 -6.53 -30.99
CA GLU A 73 5.58 -7.34 -32.19
C GLU A 73 4.24 -7.92 -32.69
N LEU A 74 3.19 -7.07 -32.68
CA LEU A 74 1.85 -7.45 -33.11
C LEU A 74 1.62 -7.11 -34.57
N GLU A 75 1.20 -8.11 -35.37
CA GLU A 75 0.79 -7.91 -36.75
C GLU A 75 -0.70 -8.23 -36.96
N PRO A 76 -1.37 -7.47 -37.86
CA PRO A 76 -2.77 -7.82 -38.23
C PRO A 76 -2.88 -9.27 -38.68
N PRO A 77 -3.93 -10.01 -38.28
CA PRO A 77 -5.13 -9.59 -37.54
C PRO A 77 -5.03 -9.57 -36.01
N TYR A 78 -3.85 -9.36 -35.43
CA TYR A 78 -3.61 -9.18 -33.99
C TYR A 78 -4.07 -10.38 -33.13
N HIS A 79 -3.68 -11.58 -33.51
CA HIS A 79 -3.95 -12.78 -32.72
C HIS A 79 -3.12 -12.78 -31.43
N LEU A 80 -3.81 -12.82 -30.29
CA LEU A 80 -3.17 -12.90 -28.98
C LEU A 80 -3.14 -14.35 -28.48
N THR A 81 -2.02 -14.73 -27.90
CA THR A 81 -1.84 -16.07 -27.30
C THR A 81 -1.86 -15.96 -25.79
N ALA A 82 -2.57 -16.88 -25.11
CA ALA A 82 -2.53 -16.93 -23.65
C ALA A 82 -1.10 -17.12 -23.13
N GLY A 83 -0.71 -16.31 -22.16
CA GLY A 83 0.68 -16.23 -21.65
C GLY A 83 1.56 -15.23 -22.38
N GLN A 84 1.15 -14.69 -23.54
CA GLN A 84 1.87 -13.62 -24.22
C GLN A 84 1.95 -12.40 -23.32
N LYS A 85 3.11 -11.73 -23.33
CA LYS A 85 3.35 -10.53 -22.53
C LYS A 85 3.28 -9.30 -23.41
N LEU A 86 2.51 -8.32 -22.98
CA LEU A 86 2.30 -7.06 -23.70
C LEU A 86 2.68 -5.88 -22.83
N ILE A 87 3.35 -4.91 -23.41
CA ILE A 87 3.54 -3.57 -22.86
C ILE A 87 2.32 -2.74 -23.28
N ILE A 88 1.71 -2.06 -22.31
CA ILE A 88 0.54 -1.20 -22.53
C ILE A 88 0.98 0.25 -22.34
N PRO A 89 1.45 0.94 -23.38
CA PRO A 89 1.93 2.31 -23.26
C PRO A 89 0.82 3.24 -22.77
N GLY A 90 1.14 4.06 -21.75
CA GLY A 90 0.16 4.95 -21.12
C GLY A 90 -0.95 4.24 -20.35
N GLY A 91 -0.91 2.90 -20.28
CA GLY A 91 -1.93 2.11 -19.61
C GLY A 91 -1.92 2.31 -18.10
N VAL A 92 -3.12 2.46 -17.52
CA VAL A 92 -3.33 2.58 -16.08
C VAL A 92 -3.90 1.27 -15.56
N LYS A 93 -3.18 0.58 -14.68
CA LYS A 93 -3.70 -0.62 -14.02
C LYS A 93 -4.72 -0.22 -12.95
N PRO A 94 -5.97 -0.67 -13.02
CA PRO A 94 -6.95 -0.37 -11.99
C PRO A 94 -6.43 -0.87 -10.64
N TYR A 95 -6.44 -0.02 -9.61
CA TYR A 95 -6.20 -0.45 -8.26
C TYR A 95 -7.34 -1.37 -7.80
N VAL A 96 -7.03 -2.63 -7.59
CA VAL A 96 -7.94 -3.59 -6.95
C VAL A 96 -7.49 -3.70 -5.50
N PRO A 97 -8.26 -3.17 -4.54
CA PRO A 97 -7.89 -3.26 -3.14
C PRO A 97 -7.80 -4.73 -2.72
N LYS A 98 -6.60 -5.18 -2.35
CA LYS A 98 -6.44 -6.52 -1.79
C LYS A 98 -6.99 -6.51 -0.38
N ARG A 99 -7.98 -7.37 -0.10
CA ARG A 99 -8.57 -7.50 1.23
C ARG A 99 -7.49 -7.99 2.20
N VAL A 100 -7.13 -7.17 3.17
CA VAL A 100 -6.23 -7.56 4.25
C VAL A 100 -7.07 -8.37 5.23
N GLU A 101 -6.99 -9.70 5.15
CA GLU A 101 -7.52 -10.56 6.20
C GLU A 101 -6.53 -10.52 7.39
N VAL A 102 -6.82 -9.66 8.33
CA VAL A 102 -6.12 -9.68 9.61
C VAL A 102 -6.94 -10.55 10.55
N ALA A 103 -6.34 -11.64 11.03
CA ALA A 103 -6.94 -12.42 12.11
C ALA A 103 -7.12 -11.45 13.30
N SER A 104 -8.36 -11.02 13.54
CA SER A 104 -8.67 -10.07 14.61
C SER A 104 -8.84 -10.83 15.91
N ALA A 105 -8.34 -10.25 17.02
CA ALA A 105 -8.72 -10.69 18.35
C ALA A 105 -10.25 -10.63 18.51
N PRO A 106 -10.84 -11.49 19.35
CA PRO A 106 -12.24 -11.35 19.73
C PRO A 106 -12.48 -9.93 20.27
N VAL A 107 -13.61 -9.33 19.88
CA VAL A 107 -13.96 -7.99 20.37
C VAL A 107 -14.09 -8.03 21.89
N PRO A 108 -13.30 -7.25 22.64
CA PRO A 108 -13.41 -7.20 24.10
C PRO A 108 -14.80 -6.70 24.54
N GLN A 109 -15.27 -7.14 25.70
CA GLN A 109 -16.57 -6.68 26.23
C GLN A 109 -16.59 -5.18 26.54
N ASP A 110 -15.44 -4.61 26.88
CA ASP A 110 -15.21 -3.19 27.18
C ASP A 110 -14.64 -2.41 25.98
N ALA A 111 -14.75 -2.95 24.77
CA ALA A 111 -14.18 -2.34 23.57
C ALA A 111 -14.75 -0.92 23.35
N LYS A 112 -13.86 0.06 23.41
CA LYS A 112 -14.20 1.44 23.04
C LYS A 112 -14.51 1.50 21.54
N ARG A 113 -15.47 2.33 21.19
CA ARG A 113 -15.80 2.59 19.80
C ARG A 113 -15.25 3.94 19.35
N GLY A 114 -14.70 3.97 18.16
CA GLY A 114 -14.24 5.18 17.52
C GLY A 114 -15.41 6.02 16.97
N THR A 115 -15.17 7.30 16.85
CA THR A 115 -16.12 8.28 16.33
C THR A 115 -16.05 8.42 14.80
N GLY A 116 -14.96 7.94 14.18
CA GLY A 116 -14.63 8.17 12.78
C GLY A 116 -13.93 9.51 12.55
N THR A 117 -13.65 10.26 13.61
CA THR A 117 -12.88 11.50 13.58
C THR A 117 -11.47 11.23 14.09
N PHE A 118 -10.50 11.22 13.20
CA PHE A 118 -9.13 10.89 13.56
C PHE A 118 -8.32 12.12 14.00
N VAL A 119 -7.36 11.89 14.87
CA VAL A 119 -6.29 12.84 15.19
C VAL A 119 -4.98 12.36 14.54
N TRP A 120 -4.04 13.29 14.35
CA TRP A 120 -2.70 12.92 13.90
C TRP A 120 -2.08 11.91 14.87
N PRO A 121 -1.65 10.73 14.40
CA PRO A 121 -1.13 9.67 15.27
C PRO A 121 0.26 9.99 15.84
N MET A 122 0.96 10.95 15.23
CA MET A 122 2.27 11.41 15.66
C MET A 122 2.55 12.79 15.10
N SER A 123 3.23 13.63 15.86
CA SER A 123 3.80 14.89 15.36
C SER A 123 5.11 14.64 14.64
N GLY A 124 5.25 15.14 13.42
CA GLY A 124 6.44 14.96 12.58
C GLY A 124 6.28 15.58 11.21
N GLN A 125 7.27 15.36 10.35
CA GLN A 125 7.22 15.81 8.96
C GLN A 125 6.59 14.73 8.09
N LEU A 126 5.59 15.08 7.27
CA LEU A 126 5.05 14.17 6.26
C LEU A 126 6.12 13.91 5.21
N SER A 127 6.77 12.74 5.28
CA SER A 127 7.88 12.34 4.39
C SER A 127 7.42 11.62 3.15
N GLN A 128 6.30 10.87 3.24
CA GLN A 128 5.69 10.21 2.09
C GLN A 128 4.16 10.32 2.15
N ARG A 129 3.56 10.68 1.00
CA ARG A 129 2.11 10.77 0.83
C ARG A 129 1.52 9.48 0.28
N TYR A 130 0.19 9.36 0.41
CA TYR A 130 -0.57 8.28 -0.18
C TYR A 130 -0.55 8.38 -1.73
N TRP A 131 -0.28 7.25 -2.38
CA TRP A 131 -0.37 7.05 -3.82
C TRP A 131 -0.49 5.54 -4.13
N ALA A 132 -0.69 5.13 -5.38
CA ALA A 132 -0.92 3.72 -5.73
C ALA A 132 0.19 2.75 -5.28
N GLY A 133 1.43 3.25 -5.16
CA GLY A 133 2.58 2.49 -4.67
C GLY A 133 2.85 2.62 -3.17
N HIS A 134 2.10 3.45 -2.47
CA HIS A 134 2.22 3.65 -1.04
C HIS A 134 0.84 3.97 -0.46
N LEU A 135 0.14 2.93 -0.02
CA LEU A 135 -1.26 3.02 0.43
C LEU A 135 -1.35 3.47 1.91
N ALA A 136 -0.52 4.42 2.27
CA ALA A 136 -0.29 4.94 3.60
C ALA A 136 0.18 6.39 3.54
N ILE A 137 0.47 6.96 4.69
CA ILE A 137 1.36 8.12 4.82
C ILE A 137 2.51 7.76 5.74
N ASP A 138 3.69 8.33 5.46
CA ASP A 138 4.83 8.23 6.36
C ASP A 138 5.08 9.57 7.04
N ILE A 139 5.24 9.51 8.35
CA ILE A 139 5.52 10.67 9.21
C ILE A 139 6.91 10.49 9.82
N ALA A 140 7.88 11.25 9.33
CA ALA A 140 9.24 11.22 9.86
C ALA A 140 9.35 11.97 11.18
N ALA A 141 9.98 11.34 12.15
CA ALA A 141 10.29 11.93 13.46
C ALA A 141 11.48 11.19 14.10
N PRO A 142 12.17 11.78 15.08
CA PRO A 142 13.19 11.08 15.82
C PRO A 142 12.67 9.79 16.47
N LYS A 143 13.51 8.76 16.49
CA LYS A 143 13.21 7.51 17.21
C LYS A 143 12.82 7.81 18.65
N GLY A 144 11.77 7.13 19.14
CA GLY A 144 11.25 7.34 20.49
C GLY A 144 10.12 8.39 20.58
N ARG A 145 9.79 9.09 19.48
CA ARG A 145 8.61 9.98 19.45
C ARG A 145 7.35 9.18 19.75
N THR A 146 6.52 9.69 20.65
CA THR A 146 5.26 9.02 21.03
C THR A 146 4.30 8.92 19.84
N ILE A 147 3.74 7.73 19.68
CA ILE A 147 2.67 7.42 18.74
C ILE A 147 1.40 7.21 19.55
N VAL A 148 0.29 7.82 19.10
CA VAL A 148 -1.01 7.74 19.77
C VAL A 148 -2.06 7.09 18.86
N ALA A 149 -3.10 6.50 19.47
CA ALA A 149 -4.25 6.00 18.74
C ALA A 149 -4.98 7.15 18.03
N ALA A 150 -5.18 7.05 16.72
CA ALA A 150 -5.82 8.10 15.93
C ALA A 150 -7.30 8.28 16.28
N ASP A 151 -7.99 7.23 16.71
CA ASP A 151 -9.35 7.26 17.28
C ASP A 151 -9.47 6.16 18.34
N SER A 152 -10.55 6.19 19.13
CA SER A 152 -10.83 5.16 20.11
C SER A 152 -11.11 3.81 19.44
N GLY A 153 -10.77 2.72 20.12
CA GLY A 153 -10.97 1.37 19.61
C GLY A 153 -10.35 0.32 20.51
N TYR A 154 -10.05 -0.84 19.94
CA TYR A 154 -9.28 -1.88 20.61
C TYR A 154 -8.17 -2.42 19.71
N VAL A 155 -7.10 -2.89 20.30
CA VAL A 155 -5.95 -3.47 19.61
C VAL A 155 -6.36 -4.83 19.02
N SER A 156 -6.61 -4.89 17.74
CA SER A 156 -7.07 -6.10 17.06
C SER A 156 -5.92 -6.99 16.60
N TYR A 157 -4.71 -6.43 16.46
CA TYR A 157 -3.52 -7.19 16.08
C TYR A 157 -2.23 -6.50 16.54
N VAL A 158 -1.25 -7.30 16.96
CA VAL A 158 0.11 -6.88 17.31
C VAL A 158 1.10 -7.78 16.59
N GLN A 159 2.10 -7.19 15.95
CA GLN A 159 3.18 -7.90 15.29
C GLN A 159 4.54 -7.44 15.82
N VAL A 160 5.43 -8.41 16.05
CA VAL A 160 6.85 -8.15 16.30
C VAL A 160 7.65 -8.92 15.25
N SER A 161 8.23 -8.20 14.31
CA SER A 161 8.99 -8.75 13.19
C SER A 161 10.20 -7.86 12.88
N ASN A 162 11.19 -8.41 12.22
CA ASN A 162 12.33 -7.67 11.69
C ASN A 162 12.21 -7.42 10.16
N THR A 163 11.09 -7.82 9.56
CA THR A 163 10.81 -7.64 8.12
C THR A 163 9.44 -6.99 7.94
N GLY A 164 9.17 -6.49 6.75
CA GLY A 164 7.90 -5.87 6.40
C GLY A 164 7.58 -4.68 7.29
N TYR A 165 6.40 -4.68 7.90
CA TYR A 165 5.93 -3.63 8.83
C TYR A 165 6.74 -3.55 10.14
N GLY A 166 7.67 -4.49 10.39
CA GLY A 166 8.44 -4.49 11.62
C GLY A 166 7.56 -4.73 12.85
N ARG A 167 7.73 -3.92 13.89
CA ARG A 167 6.79 -3.85 15.03
C ARG A 167 5.59 -3.01 14.64
N MET A 168 4.40 -3.61 14.76
CA MET A 168 3.18 -3.02 14.24
C MET A 168 1.99 -3.27 15.17
N VAL A 169 1.12 -2.28 15.26
CA VAL A 169 -0.18 -2.34 15.95
C VAL A 169 -1.28 -2.07 14.94
N LEU A 170 -2.37 -2.83 15.00
CA LEU A 170 -3.62 -2.56 14.31
C LEU A 170 -4.70 -2.29 15.35
N ILE A 171 -5.42 -1.18 15.19
CA ILE A 171 -6.56 -0.82 16.03
C ILE A 171 -7.83 -0.95 15.21
N ASP A 172 -8.82 -1.68 15.73
CA ASP A 172 -10.18 -1.70 15.19
C ASP A 172 -11.04 -0.71 15.99
N HIS A 173 -11.68 0.21 15.26
CA HIS A 173 -12.46 1.29 15.85
C HIS A 173 -13.95 0.91 16.06
N GLY A 174 -14.36 -0.32 15.73
CA GLY A 174 -15.73 -0.81 15.93
C GLY A 174 -16.79 -0.12 15.06
N ASN A 175 -16.40 0.77 14.14
CA ASN A 175 -17.25 1.54 13.24
C ASN A 175 -16.97 1.25 11.75
N GLY A 176 -16.27 0.13 11.48
CA GLY A 176 -15.84 -0.30 10.15
C GLY A 176 -14.50 0.28 9.70
N PHE A 177 -13.87 1.16 10.49
CA PHE A 177 -12.51 1.62 10.29
C PHE A 177 -11.52 0.84 11.13
N GLN A 178 -10.32 0.69 10.58
CA GLN A 178 -9.13 0.22 11.29
C GLN A 178 -7.98 1.18 10.97
N THR A 179 -7.01 1.31 11.89
CA THR A 179 -5.77 2.05 11.65
C THR A 179 -4.57 1.19 11.97
N ARG A 180 -3.55 1.26 11.11
CA ARG A 180 -2.27 0.53 11.26
C ARG A 180 -1.15 1.50 11.55
N TYR A 181 -0.30 1.10 12.49
CA TYR A 181 0.87 1.83 12.95
C TYR A 181 2.07 0.90 12.84
N ALA A 182 3.01 1.20 11.94
CA ALA A 182 4.15 0.32 11.67
C ALA A 182 5.51 0.99 11.90
N HIS A 183 6.57 0.17 11.85
CA HIS A 183 7.96 0.51 12.09
C HIS A 183 8.28 1.00 13.51
N LEU A 184 7.44 0.64 14.50
CA LEU A 184 7.60 1.06 15.89
C LEU A 184 8.92 0.57 16.51
N SER A 185 9.51 1.38 17.39
CA SER A 185 10.62 0.93 18.26
C SER A 185 10.12 0.24 19.53
N VAL A 186 8.97 0.71 20.05
CA VAL A 186 8.32 0.16 21.24
C VAL A 186 6.83 0.05 20.96
N ILE A 187 6.22 -1.07 21.36
CA ILE A 187 4.77 -1.25 21.45
C ILE A 187 4.41 -1.16 22.93
N SER A 188 3.48 -0.27 23.30
CA SER A 188 3.07 0.00 24.67
C SER A 188 1.67 -0.51 25.00
N VAL A 189 1.08 -1.30 24.11
CA VAL A 189 -0.28 -1.85 24.23
C VAL A 189 -0.27 -3.35 23.95
N GLU A 190 -1.28 -4.06 24.44
CA GLU A 190 -1.44 -5.50 24.28
C GLU A 190 -2.61 -5.82 23.34
N LEU A 191 -2.58 -7.03 22.79
CA LEU A 191 -3.69 -7.56 21.97
C LEU A 191 -4.99 -7.59 22.80
N GLY A 192 -6.06 -7.05 22.24
CA GLY A 192 -7.37 -6.94 22.90
C GLY A 192 -7.51 -5.71 23.81
N GLN A 193 -6.46 -4.94 24.08
CA GLN A 193 -6.54 -3.74 24.92
C GLN A 193 -7.43 -2.69 24.27
N SER A 194 -8.37 -2.12 25.05
CA SER A 194 -9.15 -0.93 24.68
C SER A 194 -8.30 0.33 24.80
N VAL A 195 -8.31 1.18 23.80
CA VAL A 195 -7.56 2.44 23.76
C VAL A 195 -8.48 3.62 23.44
N GLY A 196 -8.20 4.77 24.03
CA GLY A 196 -8.86 6.02 23.71
C GLY A 196 -8.17 6.79 22.57
N ARG A 197 -8.89 7.65 21.86
CA ARG A 197 -8.32 8.59 20.89
C ARG A 197 -7.25 9.46 21.57
N GLY A 198 -6.06 9.53 20.99
CA GLY A 198 -4.91 10.25 21.55
C GLY A 198 -4.16 9.50 22.66
N GLU A 199 -4.56 8.29 23.00
CA GLU A 199 -3.88 7.45 24.00
C GLU A 199 -2.56 6.93 23.42
N PRO A 200 -1.44 6.99 24.17
CA PRO A 200 -0.15 6.44 23.73
C PRO A 200 -0.21 4.92 23.48
N ILE A 201 0.25 4.48 22.30
CA ILE A 201 0.26 3.08 21.88
C ILE A 201 1.67 2.56 21.58
N GLY A 202 2.66 3.44 21.48
CA GLY A 202 4.02 3.04 21.18
C GLY A 202 4.91 4.23 20.86
N GLN A 203 6.07 3.92 20.28
CA GLN A 203 7.08 4.91 19.94
C GLN A 203 7.59 4.69 18.51
N CYS A 204 7.87 5.80 17.82
CA CYS A 204 8.48 5.85 16.50
C CYS A 204 9.80 5.08 16.48
N GLY A 205 10.02 4.33 15.42
CA GLY A 205 11.21 3.53 15.20
C GLY A 205 11.60 3.42 13.73
N SER A 206 12.38 2.38 13.44
CA SER A 206 12.82 2.01 12.10
C SER A 206 12.97 0.48 12.03
N THR A 207 11.95 -0.25 12.52
CA THR A 207 11.96 -1.72 12.49
C THR A 207 11.34 -2.23 11.20
N GLY A 208 11.70 -3.44 10.78
CA GLY A 208 11.24 -3.99 9.51
C GLY A 208 11.90 -3.34 8.29
N ASN A 209 11.17 -3.20 7.19
CA ASN A 209 11.66 -2.59 5.96
C ASN A 209 11.52 -1.06 6.04
N SER A 210 12.47 -0.42 6.70
CA SER A 210 12.48 1.03 6.92
C SER A 210 13.86 1.59 6.65
N THR A 211 13.95 2.72 5.97
CA THR A 211 15.21 3.42 5.63
C THR A 211 15.63 4.44 6.68
N GLY A 212 14.77 4.71 7.67
CA GLY A 212 15.04 5.67 8.74
C GLY A 212 13.83 5.82 9.67
N PRO A 213 13.97 6.50 10.82
CA PRO A 213 12.89 6.60 11.79
C PRO A 213 11.67 7.35 11.24
N HIS A 214 10.54 6.65 11.13
CA HIS A 214 9.23 7.19 10.73
C HIS A 214 8.10 6.31 11.27
N LEU A 215 6.90 6.84 11.29
CA LEU A 215 5.65 6.10 11.45
C LEU A 215 5.06 5.89 10.07
N HIS A 216 4.86 4.64 9.66
CA HIS A 216 4.00 4.27 8.55
C HIS A 216 2.57 4.11 9.06
N PHE A 217 1.64 4.92 8.53
CA PHE A 217 0.27 5.01 9.01
C PHE A 217 -0.74 4.73 7.91
N GLU A 218 -1.61 3.74 8.15
CA GLU A 218 -2.71 3.39 7.22
C GLU A 218 -4.08 3.63 7.87
N VAL A 219 -5.05 4.06 7.06
CA VAL A 219 -6.47 4.02 7.35
C VAL A 219 -7.11 2.95 6.48
N ILE A 220 -7.83 2.02 7.10
CA ILE A 220 -8.42 0.87 6.43
C ILE A 220 -9.93 0.88 6.69
N ARG A 221 -10.73 0.62 5.66
CA ARG A 221 -12.19 0.45 5.79
C ARG A 221 -12.67 -0.67 4.89
N GLY A 222 -13.39 -1.63 5.46
CA GLY A 222 -13.89 -2.79 4.71
C GLY A 222 -12.78 -3.60 4.01
N GLY A 223 -11.57 -3.63 4.60
CA GLY A 223 -10.39 -4.28 4.04
C GLY A 223 -9.63 -3.47 2.99
N SER A 224 -10.12 -2.28 2.60
CA SER A 224 -9.44 -1.39 1.65
C SER A 224 -8.64 -0.31 2.36
N ARG A 225 -7.40 -0.07 1.91
CA ARG A 225 -6.56 1.03 2.41
C ARG A 225 -6.97 2.33 1.73
N LEU A 226 -7.24 3.34 2.53
CA LEU A 226 -7.73 4.65 2.10
C LEU A 226 -6.65 5.71 2.31
N ASN A 227 -6.73 6.82 1.57
CA ASN A 227 -5.80 7.93 1.80
C ASN A 227 -6.03 8.55 3.19
N PRO A 228 -5.08 8.42 4.14
CA PRO A 228 -5.24 8.92 5.50
C PRO A 228 -5.48 10.42 5.59
N LEU A 229 -4.95 11.20 4.62
CA LEU A 229 -5.11 12.67 4.58
C LEU A 229 -6.56 13.12 4.36
N ASN A 230 -7.45 12.22 3.94
CA ASN A 230 -8.88 12.54 3.81
C ASN A 230 -9.63 12.42 5.14
N TYR A 231 -8.98 11.93 6.20
CA TYR A 231 -9.57 11.62 7.51
C TYR A 231 -8.89 12.34 8.67
N LEU A 232 -7.68 12.83 8.46
CA LEU A 232 -6.90 13.63 9.42
C LEU A 232 -7.25 15.11 9.30
N PRO A 233 -7.22 15.87 10.42
CA PRO A 233 -7.50 17.33 10.43
C PRO A 233 -6.43 18.16 9.73
#